data_8b0ea321a054e879be0930b224bb012b
#
_entry.id   8b0ea321a054e879be0930b224bb012b
#
_cell.length_a   1.000
_cell.length_b   1.000
_cell.length_c   1.000
_cell.angle_alpha   90.00
_cell.angle_beta   90.00
_cell.angle_gamma   90.00
#
_symmetry.space_group_name_H-M   'P 1'
#
loop_
_entity.id
_entity.type
_entity.pdbx_description
1 polymer ?
#
loop_
_entity_poly.entity_id
_entity_poly.type
_entity_poly.pdbx_seq_one_letter_code
_entity_poly.pdbx_strand_id
1 'polypeptide(L)'
;MLIQNLAKKKNWLFDLDNTLYSPNLGIFSQIDERMKKFISKKLELSETKSFKLQKNFYKKYGTTLYGLMKHYEVDPQEFCNYVHNINLKNLKHSKSLRSKLQALPGRKIVYTNGDHKYAKKILRCLGIEDQFLDIFDITKSNYIPKPMKSSLNKLIKQYELNPLETAYFDDLEKNLMSASLKGFTTIHISEKSSSESQSYIDFRFKTVINALDMISKVL
;
A
#
# COMPACT_ATOMS: atom_id res chain seq x y z
N MET A 1 6.77 26.33 -5.65
CA MET A 1 5.40 26.31 -5.03
C MET A 1 4.97 24.91 -4.56
N LEU A 2 4.95 23.87 -5.39
CA LEU A 2 4.54 22.50 -4.99
C LEU A 2 5.41 21.88 -3.88
N ILE A 3 6.74 21.98 -3.98
CA ILE A 3 7.68 21.40 -2.98
C ILE A 3 7.51 22.07 -1.61
N GLN A 4 7.33 23.39 -1.55
CA GLN A 4 7.11 24.12 -0.30
C GLN A 4 5.80 23.71 0.41
N ASN A 5 4.84 23.15 -0.34
CA ASN A 5 3.61 22.63 0.25
C ASN A 5 3.83 21.37 1.09
N LEU A 6 4.93 20.63 0.86
CA LEU A 6 5.29 19.46 1.67
C LEU A 6 5.69 19.84 3.11
N ALA A 7 6.29 21.02 3.30
CA ALA A 7 6.64 21.53 4.63
C ALA A 7 5.40 21.79 5.53
N LYS A 8 4.22 21.92 4.93
CA LYS A 8 2.96 22.17 5.66
C LYS A 8 2.20 20.88 6.00
N LYS A 9 2.71 19.71 5.61
CA LYS A 9 2.01 18.45 5.84
C LYS A 9 2.15 18.00 7.30
N LYS A 10 1.03 17.58 7.87
CA LYS A 10 0.92 17.08 9.24
C LYS A 10 0.69 15.57 9.28
N ASN A 11 0.28 14.99 8.14
CA ASN A 11 -0.05 13.58 8.04
C ASN A 11 0.61 12.97 6.80
N TRP A 12 1.15 11.77 6.97
CA TRP A 12 1.84 11.02 5.94
C TRP A 12 1.24 9.62 5.87
N LEU A 13 0.57 9.34 4.77
CA LEU A 13 0.05 8.00 4.48
C LEU A 13 1.07 7.25 3.63
N PHE A 14 1.36 6.03 4.02
CA PHE A 14 2.25 5.15 3.27
C PHE A 14 1.53 3.87 2.92
N ASP A 15 1.48 3.54 1.64
CA ASP A 15 1.27 2.16 1.25
C ASP A 15 2.44 1.29 1.73
N LEU A 16 2.24 -0.01 1.79
CA LEU A 16 3.21 -0.96 2.33
C LEU A 16 4.01 -1.63 1.21
N ASP A 17 3.31 -2.43 0.40
CA ASP A 17 3.93 -3.35 -0.55
C ASP A 17 4.48 -2.62 -1.77
N ASN A 18 5.76 -2.85 -2.10
CA ASN A 18 6.49 -2.15 -3.17
C ASN A 18 6.62 -0.63 -2.98
N THR A 19 6.16 -0.09 -1.85
CA THR A 19 6.31 1.32 -1.45
C THR A 19 7.36 1.48 -0.36
N LEU A 20 7.20 0.83 0.81
CA LEU A 20 8.17 0.89 1.91
C LEU A 20 9.38 -0.02 1.69
N TYR A 21 9.33 -0.90 0.72
CA TYR A 21 10.43 -1.77 0.29
C TYR A 21 10.37 -2.00 -1.24
N SER A 22 11.51 -2.35 -1.83
CA SER A 22 11.62 -2.54 -3.29
C SER A 22 10.86 -3.79 -3.76
N PRO A 23 10.13 -3.72 -4.89
CA PRO A 23 9.50 -4.88 -5.54
C PRO A 23 10.52 -5.97 -5.92
N ASN A 24 11.80 -5.62 -6.10
CA ASN A 24 12.87 -6.55 -6.46
C ASN A 24 13.19 -7.57 -5.36
N LEU A 25 12.67 -7.39 -4.13
CA LEU A 25 12.81 -8.36 -3.05
C LEU A 25 11.94 -9.61 -3.24
N GLY A 26 11.03 -9.61 -4.22
CA GLY A 26 10.19 -10.77 -4.55
C GLY A 26 9.16 -11.12 -3.47
N ILE A 27 8.86 -10.21 -2.56
CA ILE A 27 7.88 -10.43 -1.47
C ILE A 27 6.48 -10.58 -2.07
N PHE A 28 6.05 -9.60 -2.86
CA PHE A 28 4.72 -9.60 -3.46
C PHE A 28 4.52 -10.74 -4.48
N SER A 29 5.58 -11.17 -5.17
CA SER A 29 5.49 -12.31 -6.09
C SER A 29 5.14 -13.62 -5.37
N GLN A 30 5.62 -13.81 -4.12
CA GLN A 30 5.23 -14.98 -3.32
C GLN A 30 3.73 -14.93 -2.97
N ILE A 31 3.21 -13.74 -2.61
CA ILE A 31 1.77 -13.54 -2.33
C ILE A 31 0.95 -13.83 -3.57
N ASP A 32 1.36 -13.32 -4.74
CA ASP A 32 0.69 -13.52 -6.02
C ASP A 32 0.57 -15.01 -6.38
N GLU A 33 1.66 -15.75 -6.22
CA GLU A 33 1.69 -17.20 -6.42
C GLU A 33 0.80 -17.96 -5.42
N ARG A 34 0.80 -17.54 -4.16
CA ARG A 34 -0.05 -18.15 -3.14
C ARG A 34 -1.53 -17.86 -3.34
N MET A 35 -1.89 -16.67 -3.84
CA MET A 35 -3.26 -16.37 -4.25
C MET A 35 -3.74 -17.35 -5.33
N LYS A 36 -2.92 -17.59 -6.35
CA LYS A 36 -3.23 -18.55 -7.43
C LYS A 36 -3.47 -19.96 -6.85
N LYS A 37 -2.59 -20.43 -5.98
CA LYS A 37 -2.69 -21.74 -5.32
C LYS A 37 -3.93 -21.84 -4.42
N PHE A 38 -4.24 -20.79 -3.67
CA PHE A 38 -5.45 -20.73 -2.85
C PHE A 38 -6.70 -20.91 -3.71
N ILE A 39 -6.80 -20.15 -4.81
CA ILE A 39 -7.94 -20.22 -5.73
C ILE A 39 -8.04 -21.61 -6.35
N SER A 40 -6.92 -22.17 -6.81
CA SER A 40 -6.88 -23.52 -7.40
C SER A 40 -7.43 -24.56 -6.44
N LYS A 41 -6.97 -24.53 -5.19
CA LYS A 41 -7.42 -25.48 -4.16
C LYS A 41 -8.86 -25.26 -3.72
N LYS A 42 -9.26 -23.98 -3.51
CA LYS A 42 -10.58 -23.63 -2.93
C LYS A 42 -11.72 -23.83 -3.92
N LEU A 43 -11.45 -23.59 -5.21
CA LEU A 43 -12.47 -23.65 -6.29
C LEU A 43 -12.28 -24.85 -7.23
N GLU A 44 -11.33 -25.74 -6.93
CA GLU A 44 -11.00 -26.93 -7.75
C GLU A 44 -10.71 -26.58 -9.21
N LEU A 45 -10.04 -25.44 -9.43
CA LEU A 45 -9.69 -24.95 -10.76
C LEU A 45 -8.24 -25.31 -11.12
N SER A 46 -7.97 -25.51 -12.42
CA SER A 46 -6.58 -25.60 -12.89
C SER A 46 -5.83 -24.29 -12.59
N GLU A 47 -4.49 -24.37 -12.44
CA GLU A 47 -3.66 -23.19 -12.17
C GLU A 47 -3.85 -22.07 -13.19
N THR A 48 -4.00 -22.42 -14.48
CA THR A 48 -4.25 -21.45 -15.55
C THR A 48 -5.57 -20.71 -15.37
N LYS A 49 -6.65 -21.42 -15.02
CA LYS A 49 -7.96 -20.80 -14.75
C LYS A 49 -7.90 -19.95 -13.48
N SER A 50 -7.22 -20.43 -12.45
CA SER A 50 -7.03 -19.72 -11.18
C SER A 50 -6.27 -18.41 -11.38
N PHE A 51 -5.21 -18.43 -12.17
CA PHE A 51 -4.45 -17.22 -12.50
C PHE A 51 -5.30 -16.20 -13.27
N LYS A 52 -6.04 -16.64 -14.28
CA LYS A 52 -6.96 -15.77 -15.04
C LYS A 52 -8.03 -15.14 -14.12
N LEU A 53 -8.62 -15.93 -13.23
CA LEU A 53 -9.63 -15.46 -12.28
C LEU A 53 -9.03 -14.43 -11.30
N GLN A 54 -7.84 -14.72 -10.73
CA GLN A 54 -7.09 -13.83 -9.87
C GLN A 54 -6.87 -12.46 -10.53
N LYS A 55 -6.31 -12.43 -11.74
CA LYS A 55 -6.03 -11.18 -12.46
C LYS A 55 -7.29 -10.43 -12.87
N ASN A 56 -8.34 -11.15 -13.26
CA ASN A 56 -9.63 -10.54 -13.57
C ASN A 56 -10.26 -9.86 -12.34
N PHE A 57 -10.24 -10.51 -11.18
CA PHE A 57 -10.76 -9.93 -9.95
C PHE A 57 -9.93 -8.73 -9.48
N TYR A 58 -8.60 -8.83 -9.54
CA TYR A 58 -7.73 -7.70 -9.25
C TYR A 58 -8.04 -6.48 -10.15
N LYS A 59 -8.20 -6.72 -11.46
CA LYS A 59 -8.53 -5.65 -12.41
C LYS A 59 -9.91 -5.04 -12.15
N LYS A 60 -10.92 -5.88 -11.89
CA LYS A 60 -12.33 -5.45 -11.78
C LYS A 60 -12.65 -4.84 -10.43
N TYR A 61 -12.07 -5.34 -9.35
CA TYR A 61 -12.46 -5.01 -7.98
C TYR A 61 -11.35 -4.37 -7.13
N GLY A 62 -10.14 -4.21 -7.67
CA GLY A 62 -9.01 -3.64 -6.94
C GLY A 62 -8.18 -4.68 -6.19
N THR A 63 -8.80 -5.74 -5.65
CA THR A 63 -8.11 -6.90 -5.07
C THR A 63 -8.77 -8.21 -5.50
N THR A 64 -7.97 -9.28 -5.53
CA THR A 64 -8.45 -10.65 -5.74
C THR A 64 -9.42 -11.07 -4.66
N LEU A 65 -9.09 -10.76 -3.39
CA LEU A 65 -9.91 -11.10 -2.23
C LEU A 65 -11.34 -10.55 -2.34
N TYR A 66 -11.50 -9.27 -2.69
CA TYR A 66 -12.84 -8.68 -2.80
C TYR A 66 -13.71 -9.38 -3.85
N GLY A 67 -13.09 -9.77 -4.98
CA GLY A 67 -13.78 -10.57 -6.00
C GLY A 67 -14.17 -11.96 -5.49
N LEU A 68 -13.29 -12.64 -4.77
CA LEU A 68 -13.55 -13.95 -4.18
C LEU A 68 -14.67 -13.90 -3.13
N MET A 69 -14.65 -12.92 -2.25
CA MET A 69 -15.74 -12.71 -1.26
C MET A 69 -17.09 -12.49 -1.94
N LYS A 70 -17.09 -11.68 -2.99
CA LYS A 70 -18.35 -11.32 -3.69
C LYS A 70 -18.97 -12.46 -4.49
N HIS A 71 -18.17 -13.35 -5.07
CA HIS A 71 -18.63 -14.34 -6.03
C HIS A 71 -18.56 -15.79 -5.55
N TYR A 72 -17.76 -16.05 -4.50
CA TYR A 72 -17.49 -17.40 -4.02
C TYR A 72 -17.57 -17.53 -2.50
N GLU A 73 -18.06 -16.48 -1.81
CA GLU A 73 -18.25 -16.46 -0.36
C GLU A 73 -17.02 -16.92 0.44
N VAL A 74 -15.82 -16.60 -0.09
CA VAL A 74 -14.56 -16.96 0.54
C VAL A 74 -14.40 -16.18 1.83
N ASP A 75 -14.07 -16.89 2.92
CA ASP A 75 -13.70 -16.25 4.19
C ASP A 75 -12.41 -15.42 4.00
N PRO A 76 -12.48 -14.11 4.23
CA PRO A 76 -11.33 -13.23 4.04
C PRO A 76 -10.17 -13.53 5.00
N GLN A 77 -10.45 -14.03 6.21
CA GLN A 77 -9.41 -14.34 7.17
C GLN A 77 -8.66 -15.63 6.76
N GLU A 78 -9.39 -16.64 6.24
CA GLU A 78 -8.78 -17.85 5.67
C GLU A 78 -7.84 -17.49 4.51
N PHE A 79 -8.32 -16.63 3.61
CA PHE A 79 -7.52 -16.15 2.48
C PHE A 79 -6.26 -15.43 2.94
N CYS A 80 -6.39 -14.42 3.80
CA CYS A 80 -5.25 -13.63 4.30
C CYS A 80 -4.23 -14.50 5.03
N ASN A 81 -4.66 -15.39 5.91
CA ASN A 81 -3.76 -16.31 6.62
C ASN A 81 -2.98 -17.21 5.65
N TYR A 82 -3.62 -17.65 4.57
CA TYR A 82 -2.97 -18.48 3.58
C TYR A 82 -1.97 -17.68 2.74
N VAL A 83 -2.38 -16.55 2.15
CA VAL A 83 -1.57 -15.83 1.17
C VAL A 83 -0.37 -15.10 1.81
N HIS A 84 -0.50 -14.64 3.05
CA HIS A 84 0.56 -13.93 3.78
C HIS A 84 1.53 -14.84 4.53
N ASN A 85 1.38 -16.17 4.44
CA ASN A 85 2.36 -17.12 4.97
C ASN A 85 3.54 -17.27 3.98
N ILE A 86 4.39 -16.26 3.92
CA ILE A 86 5.51 -16.14 2.97
C ILE A 86 6.85 -16.03 3.67
N ASN A 87 7.92 -16.22 2.90
CA ASN A 87 9.29 -16.08 3.37
C ASN A 87 9.77 -14.62 3.26
N LEU A 88 10.17 -14.05 4.38
CA LEU A 88 10.67 -12.68 4.49
C LEU A 88 12.20 -12.56 4.66
N LYS A 89 12.96 -13.63 4.42
CA LYS A 89 14.43 -13.64 4.63
C LYS A 89 15.17 -12.54 3.86
N ASN A 90 14.64 -12.14 2.69
CA ASN A 90 15.21 -11.07 1.87
C ASN A 90 14.90 -9.66 2.39
N LEU A 91 13.90 -9.51 3.26
CA LEU A 91 13.54 -8.24 3.84
C LEU A 91 14.44 -7.96 5.06
N LYS A 92 15.28 -6.93 4.96
CA LYS A 92 16.25 -6.60 6.00
C LYS A 92 15.90 -5.29 6.70
N HIS A 93 16.36 -5.16 7.93
CA HIS A 93 16.28 -3.94 8.69
C HIS A 93 16.90 -2.76 7.91
N SER A 94 16.16 -1.67 7.74
CA SER A 94 16.59 -0.49 7.00
C SER A 94 16.86 0.70 7.92
N LYS A 95 18.12 0.82 8.37
CA LYS A 95 18.55 1.96 9.20
C LYS A 95 18.29 3.31 8.53
N SER A 96 18.54 3.40 7.21
CA SER A 96 18.31 4.62 6.44
C SER A 96 16.83 5.01 6.41
N LEU A 97 15.93 4.07 6.10
CA LEU A 97 14.49 4.36 6.09
C LEU A 97 14.00 4.75 7.49
N ARG A 98 14.45 4.02 8.52
CA ARG A 98 14.12 4.34 9.92
C ARG A 98 14.51 5.76 10.30
N SER A 99 15.78 6.15 10.05
CA SER A 99 16.27 7.50 10.37
C SER A 99 15.45 8.60 9.67
N LYS A 100 15.10 8.39 8.40
CA LYS A 100 14.32 9.36 7.63
C LYS A 100 12.86 9.46 8.08
N LEU A 101 12.23 8.34 8.43
CA LEU A 101 10.89 8.34 9.01
C LEU A 101 10.89 9.00 10.39
N GLN A 102 11.93 8.80 11.21
CA GLN A 102 12.07 9.43 12.50
C GLN A 102 12.22 10.96 12.39
N ALA A 103 12.96 11.42 11.38
CA ALA A 103 13.13 12.85 11.12
C ALA A 103 11.90 13.52 10.50
N LEU A 104 10.98 12.74 9.90
CA LEU A 104 9.77 13.26 9.27
C LEU A 104 8.75 13.67 10.35
N PRO A 105 8.42 14.97 10.50
CA PRO A 105 7.47 15.42 11.50
C PRO A 105 6.04 15.02 11.17
N GLY A 106 5.17 14.98 12.18
CA GLY A 106 3.75 14.70 12.01
C GLY A 106 3.40 13.22 12.10
N ARG A 107 2.12 12.91 11.89
CA ARG A 107 1.57 11.56 12.03
C ARG A 107 1.86 10.72 10.79
N LYS A 108 2.37 9.52 10.99
CA LYS A 108 2.63 8.53 9.94
C LYS A 108 1.68 7.35 10.11
N ILE A 109 0.96 6.99 9.06
CA ILE A 109 -0.03 5.90 9.06
C ILE A 109 0.24 5.01 7.85
N VAL A 110 0.27 3.71 8.07
CA VAL A 110 0.29 2.74 6.96
C VAL A 110 -1.13 2.56 6.45
N TYR A 111 -1.33 2.66 5.13
CA TYR A 111 -2.62 2.41 4.46
C TYR A 111 -2.44 1.32 3.40
N THR A 112 -2.86 0.10 3.72
CA THR A 112 -2.57 -1.10 2.91
C THR A 112 -3.79 -1.96 2.64
N ASN A 113 -3.76 -2.69 1.51
CA ASN A 113 -4.69 -3.78 1.20
C ASN A 113 -4.27 -5.13 1.82
N GLY A 114 -3.12 -5.20 2.48
CA GLY A 114 -2.72 -6.34 3.31
C GLY A 114 -3.47 -6.35 4.65
N ASP A 115 -3.47 -7.49 5.36
CA ASP A 115 -4.03 -7.56 6.71
C ASP A 115 -3.04 -7.05 7.78
N HIS A 116 -3.57 -6.80 8.98
CA HIS A 116 -2.80 -6.22 10.09
C HIS A 116 -1.58 -7.07 10.48
N LYS A 117 -1.74 -8.39 10.57
CA LYS A 117 -0.66 -9.30 10.99
C LYS A 117 0.49 -9.28 9.99
N TYR A 118 0.16 -9.33 8.70
CA TYR A 118 1.12 -9.24 7.63
C TYR A 118 1.86 -7.89 7.63
N ALA A 119 1.11 -6.78 7.65
CA ALA A 119 1.68 -5.44 7.65
C ALA A 119 2.63 -5.23 8.85
N LYS A 120 2.21 -5.63 10.04
CA LYS A 120 3.03 -5.57 11.25
C LYS A 120 4.32 -6.38 11.13
N LYS A 121 4.24 -7.59 10.55
CA LYS A 121 5.42 -8.44 10.30
C LYS A 121 6.42 -7.78 9.34
N ILE A 122 5.94 -7.15 8.25
CA ILE A 122 6.78 -6.39 7.32
C ILE A 122 7.48 -5.22 8.03
N LEU A 123 6.72 -4.40 8.76
CA LEU A 123 7.27 -3.23 9.47
C LEU A 123 8.34 -3.63 10.50
N ARG A 124 8.13 -4.75 11.21
CA ARG A 124 9.12 -5.32 12.14
C ARG A 124 10.39 -5.77 11.42
N CYS A 125 10.26 -6.48 10.31
CA CYS A 125 11.43 -6.89 9.52
C CYS A 125 12.23 -5.68 9.01
N LEU A 126 11.56 -4.59 8.64
CA LEU A 126 12.19 -3.32 8.25
C LEU A 126 12.75 -2.53 9.44
N GLY A 127 12.33 -2.84 10.67
CA GLY A 127 12.72 -2.13 11.89
C GLY A 127 12.11 -0.74 12.02
N ILE A 128 10.90 -0.56 11.51
CA ILE A 128 10.22 0.75 11.45
C ILE A 128 8.80 0.74 12.04
N GLU A 129 8.38 -0.34 12.72
CA GLU A 129 7.02 -0.47 13.27
C GLU A 129 6.67 0.71 14.19
N ASP A 130 7.57 1.10 15.06
CA ASP A 130 7.43 2.18 16.03
C ASP A 130 7.44 3.60 15.41
N GLN A 131 7.70 3.72 14.11
CA GLN A 131 7.64 5.00 13.39
C GLN A 131 6.23 5.35 12.92
N PHE A 132 5.29 4.43 13.01
CA PHE A 132 3.91 4.62 12.56
C PHE A 132 2.97 4.71 13.75
N LEU A 133 2.06 5.68 13.69
CA LEU A 133 0.97 5.82 14.66
C LEU A 133 0.04 4.60 14.64
N ASP A 134 -0.27 4.11 13.44
CA ASP A 134 -1.19 2.99 13.25
C ASP A 134 -1.07 2.39 11.84
N ILE A 135 -1.70 1.23 11.67
CA ILE A 135 -1.88 0.53 10.40
C ILE A 135 -3.37 0.52 10.07
N PHE A 136 -3.78 1.23 9.02
CA PHE A 136 -5.10 1.08 8.42
C PHE A 136 -5.04 0.03 7.33
N ASP A 137 -5.39 -1.17 7.70
CA ASP A 137 -5.33 -2.38 6.90
C ASP A 137 -6.68 -2.72 6.25
N ILE A 138 -6.72 -3.78 5.48
CA ILE A 138 -7.93 -4.23 4.78
C ILE A 138 -9.07 -4.59 5.74
N THR A 139 -8.78 -5.04 6.96
CA THR A 139 -9.81 -5.39 7.94
C THR A 139 -10.50 -4.15 8.52
N LYS A 140 -9.71 -3.09 8.82
CA LYS A 140 -10.25 -1.79 9.25
C LYS A 140 -11.12 -1.13 8.19
N SER A 141 -10.86 -1.41 6.90
CA SER A 141 -11.74 -0.94 5.81
C SER A 141 -12.96 -1.84 5.58
N ASN A 142 -13.21 -2.86 6.41
CA ASN A 142 -14.25 -3.89 6.20
C ASN A 142 -14.05 -4.63 4.86
N TYR A 143 -12.81 -4.95 4.56
CA TYR A 143 -12.36 -5.59 3.31
C TYR A 143 -12.68 -4.81 2.02
N ILE A 144 -13.05 -3.54 2.13
CA ILE A 144 -13.21 -2.65 0.98
C ILE A 144 -11.81 -2.14 0.58
N PRO A 145 -11.29 -2.52 -0.60
CA PRO A 145 -9.90 -2.25 -0.93
C PRO A 145 -9.66 -0.84 -1.50
N LYS A 146 -8.41 -0.41 -1.49
CA LYS A 146 -7.92 0.62 -2.41
C LYS A 146 -8.11 0.12 -3.86
N PRO A 147 -8.49 0.95 -4.82
CA PRO A 147 -8.67 2.40 -4.79
C PRO A 147 -10.12 2.85 -4.49
N MET A 148 -10.96 2.01 -3.88
CA MET A 148 -12.36 2.36 -3.62
C MET A 148 -12.48 3.58 -2.70
N LYS A 149 -13.25 4.58 -3.12
CA LYS A 149 -13.45 5.85 -2.38
C LYS A 149 -13.95 5.64 -0.95
N SER A 150 -14.76 4.61 -0.71
CA SER A 150 -15.30 4.28 0.62
C SER A 150 -14.20 3.86 1.61
N SER A 151 -13.16 3.13 1.17
CA SER A 151 -11.99 2.81 1.99
C SER A 151 -11.24 4.08 2.41
N LEU A 152 -10.95 4.96 1.45
CA LEU A 152 -10.28 6.24 1.73
C LEU A 152 -11.12 7.16 2.63
N ASN A 153 -12.43 7.24 2.41
CA ASN A 153 -13.33 8.03 3.27
C ASN A 153 -13.35 7.51 4.72
N LYS A 154 -13.33 6.19 4.89
CA LYS A 154 -13.27 5.59 6.22
C LYS A 154 -11.96 5.91 6.95
N LEU A 155 -10.82 5.83 6.23
CA LEU A 155 -9.51 6.24 6.75
C LEU A 155 -9.52 7.72 7.16
N ILE A 156 -10.00 8.63 6.29
CA ILE A 156 -10.09 10.07 6.58
C ILE A 156 -10.89 10.30 7.87
N LYS A 157 -12.06 9.67 7.97
CA LYS A 157 -12.93 9.80 9.15
C LYS A 157 -12.27 9.25 10.43
N GLN A 158 -11.64 8.07 10.34
CA GLN A 158 -11.06 7.41 11.53
C GLN A 158 -9.91 8.21 12.15
N TYR A 159 -9.09 8.87 11.32
CA TYR A 159 -7.93 9.64 11.81
C TYR A 159 -8.14 11.15 11.74
N GLU A 160 -9.34 11.61 11.42
CA GLU A 160 -9.67 13.03 11.29
C GLU A 160 -8.67 13.78 10.39
N LEU A 161 -8.39 13.19 9.23
CA LEU A 161 -7.40 13.73 8.32
C LEU A 161 -7.92 14.96 7.57
N ASN A 162 -7.15 16.05 7.59
CA ASN A 162 -7.32 17.12 6.62
C ASN A 162 -6.59 16.73 5.32
N PRO A 163 -7.29 16.52 4.20
CA PRO A 163 -6.65 16.14 2.93
C PRO A 163 -5.56 17.12 2.47
N LEU A 164 -5.78 18.44 2.64
CA LEU A 164 -4.81 19.46 2.24
C LEU A 164 -3.52 19.44 3.08
N GLU A 165 -3.56 18.88 4.29
CA GLU A 165 -2.42 18.71 5.19
C GLU A 165 -1.88 17.28 5.17
N THR A 166 -2.28 16.45 4.20
CA THR A 166 -1.90 15.05 4.10
C THR A 166 -1.18 14.75 2.79
N ALA A 167 -0.06 14.02 2.86
CA ALA A 167 0.62 13.45 1.70
C ALA A 167 0.46 11.92 1.71
N TYR A 168 0.34 11.33 0.52
CA TYR A 168 0.12 9.90 0.36
C TYR A 168 1.12 9.28 -0.64
N PHE A 169 1.86 8.27 -0.19
CA PHE A 169 2.84 7.50 -0.94
C PHE A 169 2.25 6.15 -1.34
N ASP A 170 2.26 5.83 -2.63
CA ASP A 170 1.77 4.55 -3.14
C ASP A 170 2.50 4.20 -4.46
N ASP A 171 2.70 2.91 -4.75
CA ASP A 171 3.31 2.42 -5.99
C ASP A 171 2.28 2.30 -7.13
N LEU A 172 0.99 2.33 -6.81
CA LEU A 172 -0.09 2.20 -7.79
C LEU A 172 -0.77 3.55 -8.06
N GLU A 173 -0.60 4.09 -9.25
CA GLU A 173 -1.21 5.35 -9.68
C GLU A 173 -2.72 5.41 -9.46
N LYS A 174 -3.44 4.29 -9.68
CA LYS A 174 -4.90 4.21 -9.45
C LYS A 174 -5.31 4.51 -8.00
N ASN A 175 -4.45 4.19 -7.02
CA ASN A 175 -4.70 4.49 -5.61
C ASN A 175 -4.53 5.99 -5.33
N LEU A 176 -3.54 6.61 -5.95
CA LEU A 176 -3.26 8.05 -5.83
C LEU A 176 -4.35 8.92 -6.47
N MET A 177 -4.96 8.47 -7.57
CA MET A 177 -6.03 9.22 -8.23
C MET A 177 -7.21 9.52 -7.29
N SER A 178 -7.65 8.55 -6.49
CA SER A 178 -8.77 8.78 -5.56
C SER A 178 -8.41 9.75 -4.43
N ALA A 179 -7.15 9.79 -4.03
CA ALA A 179 -6.63 10.70 -3.00
C ALA A 179 -6.45 12.13 -3.55
N SER A 180 -5.92 12.27 -4.77
CA SER A 180 -5.80 13.56 -5.46
C SER A 180 -7.15 14.29 -5.56
N LEU A 181 -8.22 13.57 -5.94
CA LEU A 181 -9.59 14.12 -5.99
C LEU A 181 -10.12 14.62 -4.64
N LYS A 182 -9.48 14.25 -3.53
CA LYS A 182 -9.77 14.74 -2.19
C LYS A 182 -8.86 15.89 -1.75
N GLY A 183 -7.83 16.22 -2.53
CA GLY A 183 -6.87 17.27 -2.21
C GLY A 183 -5.62 16.77 -1.46
N PHE A 184 -5.38 15.47 -1.40
CA PHE A 184 -4.11 14.95 -0.89
C PHE A 184 -2.96 15.32 -1.81
N THR A 185 -1.79 15.56 -1.24
CA THR A 185 -0.56 15.57 -2.04
C THR A 185 -0.15 14.13 -2.34
N THR A 186 0.01 13.82 -3.61
CA THR A 186 0.23 12.45 -4.09
C THR A 186 1.68 12.23 -4.48
N ILE A 187 2.27 11.14 -3.97
CA ILE A 187 3.68 10.80 -4.17
C ILE A 187 3.75 9.37 -4.70
N HIS A 188 4.05 9.24 -5.98
CA HIS A 188 4.19 7.94 -6.64
C HIS A 188 5.59 7.39 -6.45
N ILE A 189 5.68 6.14 -5.98
CA ILE A 189 6.94 5.43 -5.77
C ILE A 189 7.05 4.31 -6.82
N SER A 190 7.97 4.45 -7.78
CA SER A 190 8.18 3.44 -8.81
C SER A 190 9.58 3.52 -9.41
N GLU A 191 10.27 2.38 -9.50
CA GLU A 191 11.55 2.27 -10.20
C GLU A 191 11.37 2.36 -11.73
N LYS A 192 10.15 2.15 -12.23
CA LYS A 192 9.83 2.27 -13.65
C LYS A 192 9.59 3.73 -14.00
N SER A 193 10.26 4.21 -15.04
CA SER A 193 9.93 5.49 -15.64
C SER A 193 8.57 5.38 -16.35
N SER A 194 7.57 6.17 -15.96
CA SER A 194 6.37 6.31 -16.78
C SER A 194 6.60 7.40 -17.82
N SER A 195 6.29 7.10 -19.07
CA SER A 195 6.36 8.09 -20.18
C SER A 195 5.21 9.10 -20.13
N GLU A 196 4.16 8.85 -19.35
CA GLU A 196 2.98 9.69 -19.25
C GLU A 196 2.93 10.42 -17.92
N SER A 197 2.82 11.74 -17.97
CA SER A 197 2.54 12.57 -16.79
C SER A 197 1.05 12.53 -16.48
N GLN A 198 0.69 11.94 -15.34
CA GLN A 198 -0.68 11.97 -14.84
C GLN A 198 -0.88 13.21 -13.98
N SER A 199 -1.87 14.04 -14.31
CA SER A 199 -2.16 15.31 -13.61
C SER A 199 -2.55 15.13 -12.12
N TYR A 200 -2.92 13.93 -11.71
CA TYR A 200 -3.25 13.58 -10.33
C TYR A 200 -2.07 13.07 -9.51
N ILE A 201 -0.83 13.14 -10.03
CA ILE A 201 0.39 12.77 -9.32
C ILE A 201 1.28 14.01 -9.20
N ASP A 202 1.44 14.48 -7.96
CA ASP A 202 2.23 15.69 -7.67
C ASP A 202 3.73 15.43 -7.73
N PHE A 203 4.18 14.25 -7.24
CA PHE A 203 5.59 13.89 -7.20
C PHE A 203 5.82 12.43 -7.60
N ARG A 204 6.99 12.16 -8.22
CA ARG A 204 7.44 10.82 -8.61
C ARG A 204 8.85 10.58 -8.12
N PHE A 205 9.07 9.44 -7.45
CA PHE A 205 10.38 9.01 -6.99
C PHE A 205 10.60 7.54 -7.25
N LYS A 206 11.86 7.13 -7.43
CA LYS A 206 12.23 5.72 -7.59
C LYS A 206 11.99 4.91 -6.33
N THR A 207 12.27 5.50 -5.17
CA THR A 207 12.12 4.85 -3.86
C THR A 207 11.56 5.82 -2.84
N VAL A 208 10.96 5.28 -1.77
CA VAL A 208 10.50 6.08 -0.64
C VAL A 208 11.66 6.85 0.02
N ILE A 209 12.86 6.29 0.03
CA ILE A 209 14.06 6.95 0.56
C ILE A 209 14.37 8.21 -0.24
N ASN A 210 14.33 8.15 -1.59
CA ASN A 210 14.55 9.34 -2.42
C ASN A 210 13.49 10.42 -2.16
N ALA A 211 12.24 10.01 -1.97
CA ALA A 211 11.17 10.94 -1.64
C ALA A 211 11.41 11.63 -0.28
N LEU A 212 11.77 10.86 0.74
CA LEU A 212 12.06 11.38 2.08
C LEU A 212 13.30 12.28 2.10
N ASP A 213 14.33 11.97 1.29
CA ASP A 213 15.50 12.82 1.12
C ASP A 213 15.16 14.18 0.53
N MET A 214 14.25 14.21 -0.43
CA MET A 214 13.80 15.47 -1.00
C MET A 214 12.95 16.26 0.00
N ILE A 215 12.04 15.59 0.71
CA ILE A 215 11.18 16.22 1.72
C ILE A 215 12.02 16.85 2.84
N SER A 216 13.07 16.16 3.31
CA SER A 216 13.94 16.68 4.39
C SER A 216 14.68 17.97 4.03
N LYS A 217 14.82 18.30 2.74
CA LYS A 217 15.46 19.55 2.29
C LYS A 217 14.54 20.77 2.37
N VAL A 218 13.25 20.56 2.56
CA VAL A 218 12.24 21.62 2.59
C VAL A 218 11.50 21.73 3.93
N LEU A 219 11.78 20.81 4.86
CA LEU A 219 11.36 20.87 6.26
C LEU A 219 12.34 21.70 7.07
#